data_5cc1eaf5799e52dcdec075eeac9c7d03
#
_entry.id   5cc1eaf5799e52dcdec075eeac9c7d03
#
_cell.length_a   1.000
_cell.length_b   1.000
_cell.length_c   1.000
_cell.angle_alpha   90.00
_cell.angle_beta   90.00
_cell.angle_gamma   90.00
#
_symmetry.space_group_name_H-M   'P 1'
#
loop_
_entity.id
_entity.type
_entity.pdbx_description
1 polymer ?
#
loop_
_entity_poly.entity_id
_entity_poly.type
_entity_poly.pdbx_seq_one_letter_code
_entity_poly.pdbx_strand_id
1 'polypeptide(L)'
;MLKLQIPKNRLNYLIERMQQDFELSALERGWQYVHKGRVKDIELRHGMEIHAQAHGAELYEVILDLEQFAKSSCTCPKGKYCQHKAAVIFALYAPYARPEILLQQLKQAILVKSRQQQTRAATGSTKAEKKADRLETPQADQLPVQWQRFFDQQFYGYSLSQQNSIELFYHAAQDSLRPIASKWETSIRQLFELHVLLFVMRKVEQFISDSKASYLASYMDSGSKIIAKLCQEQLDLLLPQMDCKQIASGYPEALDETLVLLGELALNGSSSPMQWLVVYRSLWWKLEGQPKRLTKERKRLEQLATKASATNQTGKNEPSNRDSILMALAHFQVMEQRDEEARALLLPLAKKEARDFFLYLHRFYEEQQWERMLDWLRWLLPTIQRAQQEELRIFCTYWMEAVSRQPDDNEWVEVMVALLPRTYYFYTSYLMKSERFRSWVDLQISNRVSPIDLYSADLKLVEAKNPSLLLPLYHQAVERCIAEKNRNSYKLAMKYLKKLQAYYTKLGKPQIWDEYIYLLSTRYSRLRALQEELRKGKWIP
;
A
#
# COMPACT_ATOMS: atom_id res chain seq x y z
N MET A 1 33.31 13.13 1.16
CA MET A 1 32.93 14.06 0.07
C MET A 1 31.43 14.27 0.09
N LEU A 2 30.96 15.47 0.35
CA LEU A 2 29.56 15.85 0.21
C LEU A 2 29.16 15.67 -1.25
N LYS A 3 28.18 14.78 -1.52
CA LYS A 3 27.65 14.58 -2.88
C LYS A 3 26.91 15.85 -3.28
N LEU A 4 27.32 16.47 -4.38
CA LEU A 4 26.67 17.64 -4.94
C LEU A 4 25.20 17.33 -5.25
N GLN A 5 24.26 18.07 -4.67
CA GLN A 5 22.84 17.96 -4.96
C GLN A 5 22.36 19.24 -5.66
N ILE A 6 21.73 19.07 -6.81
CA ILE A 6 21.09 20.15 -7.56
C ILE A 6 19.57 20.11 -7.34
N PRO A 7 18.83 21.22 -7.50
CA PRO A 7 17.36 21.22 -7.37
C PRO A 7 16.71 20.17 -8.31
N LYS A 8 15.70 19.44 -7.79
CA LYS A 8 15.04 18.37 -8.54
C LYS A 8 14.43 18.82 -9.88
N ASN A 9 13.88 20.02 -9.94
CA ASN A 9 13.34 20.59 -11.19
C ASN A 9 14.41 20.71 -12.29
N ARG A 10 15.63 21.14 -11.96
CA ARG A 10 16.75 21.25 -12.89
C ARG A 10 17.25 19.88 -13.31
N LEU A 11 17.29 18.92 -12.38
CA LEU A 11 17.64 17.53 -12.70
C LEU A 11 16.63 16.91 -13.66
N ASN A 12 15.32 17.09 -13.41
CA ASN A 12 14.26 16.62 -14.29
C ASN A 12 14.37 17.22 -15.69
N TYR A 13 14.66 18.51 -15.80
CA TYR A 13 14.91 19.14 -17.09
C TYR A 13 16.06 18.46 -17.86
N LEU A 14 17.18 18.16 -17.20
CA LEU A 14 18.29 17.45 -17.85
C LEU A 14 17.90 16.03 -18.29
N ILE A 15 17.08 15.33 -17.49
CA ILE A 15 16.57 13.99 -17.82
C ILE A 15 15.64 14.05 -19.03
N GLU A 16 14.74 15.02 -19.10
CA GLU A 16 13.88 15.24 -20.27
C GLU A 16 14.71 15.49 -21.53
N ARG A 17 15.79 16.28 -21.43
CA ARG A 17 16.72 16.51 -22.56
C ARG A 17 17.44 15.21 -22.96
N MET A 18 17.85 14.36 -21.99
CA MET A 18 18.40 13.04 -22.30
C MET A 18 17.42 12.17 -23.08
N GLN A 19 16.16 12.18 -22.72
CA GLN A 19 15.10 11.40 -23.38
C GLN A 19 14.77 11.93 -24.78
N GLN A 20 14.91 13.25 -24.99
CA GLN A 20 14.55 13.89 -26.26
C GLN A 20 15.65 13.84 -27.30
N ASP A 21 16.88 14.04 -26.89
CA ASP A 21 17.99 14.45 -27.79
C ASP A 21 19.14 13.45 -27.86
N PHE A 22 19.26 12.53 -26.90
CA PHE A 22 20.40 11.61 -26.88
C PHE A 22 20.09 10.30 -27.60
N GLU A 23 21.09 9.79 -28.31
CA GLU A 23 21.06 8.45 -28.86
C GLU A 23 21.25 7.40 -27.76
N LEU A 24 20.62 6.24 -27.90
CA LEU A 24 20.70 5.13 -26.97
C LEU A 24 22.17 4.72 -26.70
N SER A 25 22.99 4.66 -27.77
CA SER A 25 24.40 4.33 -27.68
C SER A 25 25.23 5.31 -26.84
N ALA A 26 24.85 6.60 -26.84
CA ALA A 26 25.49 7.62 -26.02
C ALA A 26 25.10 7.51 -24.55
N LEU A 27 23.83 7.16 -24.27
CA LEU A 27 23.34 6.92 -22.93
C LEU A 27 24.00 5.69 -22.29
N GLU A 28 24.07 4.57 -23.00
CA GLU A 28 24.71 3.34 -22.51
C GLU A 28 26.19 3.55 -22.17
N ARG A 29 26.93 4.21 -23.07
CA ARG A 29 28.33 4.55 -22.82
C ARG A 29 28.48 5.55 -21.69
N GLY A 30 27.59 6.52 -21.58
CA GLY A 30 27.55 7.48 -20.47
C GLY A 30 27.41 6.82 -19.11
N TRP A 31 26.46 5.88 -18.99
CA TRP A 31 26.31 5.07 -17.79
C TRP A 31 27.57 4.24 -17.47
N GLN A 32 28.23 3.63 -18.48
CA GLN A 32 29.47 2.89 -18.27
C GLN A 32 30.60 3.77 -17.68
N TYR A 33 30.63 5.06 -18.02
CA TYR A 33 31.59 6.01 -17.42
C TYR A 33 31.31 6.18 -15.92
N VAL A 34 30.07 6.32 -15.53
CA VAL A 34 29.68 6.46 -14.11
C VAL A 34 29.95 5.16 -13.36
N HIS A 35 29.56 4.02 -13.92
CA HIS A 35 29.76 2.70 -13.31
C HIS A 35 31.24 2.38 -13.07
N LYS A 36 32.12 2.82 -13.98
CA LYS A 36 33.58 2.67 -13.86
C LYS A 36 34.26 3.79 -13.05
N GLY A 37 33.50 4.70 -12.43
CA GLY A 37 34.03 5.80 -11.62
C GLY A 37 34.89 6.81 -12.42
N ARG A 38 34.60 6.97 -13.72
CA ARG A 38 35.37 7.82 -14.64
C ARG A 38 34.88 9.27 -14.70
N VAL A 39 33.87 9.66 -13.97
CA VAL A 39 33.40 11.04 -13.82
C VAL A 39 33.93 11.58 -12.50
N LYS A 40 34.68 12.68 -12.56
CA LYS A 40 35.34 13.30 -11.40
C LYS A 40 35.17 14.81 -11.42
N ASP A 41 35.52 15.45 -10.32
CA ASP A 41 35.62 16.91 -10.15
C ASP A 41 34.33 17.62 -10.60
N ILE A 42 33.18 17.11 -10.08
CA ILE A 42 31.86 17.69 -10.34
C ILE A 42 31.66 18.90 -9.43
N GLU A 43 31.62 20.09 -10.01
CA GLU A 43 31.46 21.37 -9.32
C GLU A 43 30.29 22.15 -9.91
N LEU A 44 29.50 22.80 -9.03
CA LEU A 44 28.48 23.77 -9.43
C LEU A 44 29.12 25.17 -9.43
N ARG A 45 29.13 25.81 -10.59
CA ARG A 45 29.64 27.18 -10.73
C ARG A 45 28.52 28.16 -11.07
N HIS A 46 28.60 29.35 -10.52
CA HIS A 46 27.61 30.42 -10.72
C HIS A 46 26.14 30.01 -10.45
N GLY A 47 25.91 28.90 -9.70
CA GLY A 47 24.58 28.39 -9.39
C GLY A 47 23.82 27.76 -10.57
N MET A 48 24.35 27.79 -11.80
CA MET A 48 23.66 27.35 -13.02
C MET A 48 24.48 26.42 -13.93
N GLU A 49 25.79 26.29 -13.72
CA GLU A 49 26.66 25.49 -14.56
C GLU A 49 27.32 24.37 -13.76
N ILE A 50 27.28 23.15 -14.29
CA ILE A 50 28.03 22.02 -13.76
C ILE A 50 29.30 21.84 -14.59
N HIS A 51 30.43 21.97 -13.94
CA HIS A 51 31.74 21.62 -14.52
C HIS A 51 32.16 20.26 -14.01
N ALA A 52 32.60 19.37 -14.89
CA ALA A 52 33.02 18.02 -14.53
C ALA A 52 34.08 17.48 -15.52
N GLN A 53 34.86 16.51 -15.06
CA GLN A 53 35.84 15.80 -15.88
C GLN A 53 35.40 14.36 -16.15
N ALA A 54 35.44 13.96 -17.43
CA ALA A 54 35.18 12.59 -17.86
C ALA A 54 36.47 11.95 -18.38
N HIS A 55 36.96 10.92 -17.65
CA HIS A 55 38.20 10.21 -17.95
C HIS A 55 37.96 9.07 -18.97
N GLY A 56 38.26 9.29 -20.24
CA GLY A 56 38.16 8.29 -21.31
C GLY A 56 39.54 7.86 -21.83
N ALA A 57 39.71 7.82 -23.14
CA ALA A 57 41.02 7.71 -23.78
C ALA A 57 41.86 8.98 -23.53
N GLU A 58 41.18 10.09 -23.43
CA GLU A 58 41.70 11.40 -23.05
C GLU A 58 40.85 11.97 -21.93
N LEU A 59 41.29 13.08 -21.34
CA LEU A 59 40.54 13.83 -20.37
C LEU A 59 39.59 14.80 -21.09
N TYR A 60 38.27 14.66 -20.83
CA TYR A 60 37.26 15.52 -21.43
C TYR A 60 36.66 16.43 -20.39
N GLU A 61 36.66 17.72 -20.63
CA GLU A 61 35.95 18.70 -19.83
C GLU A 61 34.49 18.81 -20.29
N VAL A 62 33.57 18.74 -19.35
CA VAL A 62 32.12 18.80 -19.57
C VAL A 62 31.55 19.96 -18.80
N ILE A 63 30.86 20.85 -19.48
CA ILE A 63 30.09 21.93 -18.89
C ILE A 63 28.60 21.68 -19.20
N LEU A 64 27.75 21.57 -18.19
CA LEU A 64 26.31 21.46 -18.35
C LEU A 64 25.62 22.72 -17.81
N ASP A 65 24.87 23.37 -18.66
CA ASP A 65 23.96 24.44 -18.26
C ASP A 65 22.63 23.84 -17.77
N LEU A 66 22.23 24.16 -16.54
CA LEU A 66 21.07 23.56 -15.86
C LEU A 66 19.72 24.14 -16.30
N GLU A 67 19.73 25.22 -17.09
CA GLU A 67 18.51 25.90 -17.58
C GLU A 67 18.42 25.89 -19.11
N GLN A 68 19.56 25.97 -19.80
CA GLN A 68 19.63 26.00 -21.26
C GLN A 68 20.62 24.95 -21.77
N PHE A 69 20.21 23.69 -21.89
CA PHE A 69 21.08 22.58 -22.30
C PHE A 69 21.81 22.82 -23.61
N ALA A 70 21.26 23.67 -24.48
CA ALA A 70 21.91 24.07 -25.74
C ALA A 70 23.26 24.76 -25.55
N LYS A 71 23.51 25.41 -24.42
CA LYS A 71 24.77 26.06 -24.05
C LYS A 71 25.80 25.10 -23.45
N SER A 72 25.38 23.88 -23.10
CA SER A 72 26.29 22.86 -22.56
C SER A 72 27.34 22.46 -23.58
N SER A 73 28.59 22.35 -23.16
CA SER A 73 29.74 22.00 -23.98
C SER A 73 30.46 20.75 -23.49
N CYS A 74 31.27 20.15 -24.38
CA CYS A 74 32.21 19.07 -24.06
C CYS A 74 33.35 19.12 -25.04
N THR A 75 34.58 18.95 -24.56
CA THR A 75 35.81 18.99 -25.40
C THR A 75 35.95 17.78 -26.34
N CYS A 76 35.05 16.78 -26.29
CA CYS A 76 35.10 15.61 -27.14
C CYS A 76 34.66 15.89 -28.59
N PRO A 77 35.17 15.13 -29.60
CA PRO A 77 34.83 15.34 -31.01
C PRO A 77 33.40 14.94 -31.39
N LYS A 78 32.62 14.31 -30.49
CA LYS A 78 31.29 13.74 -30.78
C LYS A 78 30.14 14.74 -30.76
N GLY A 79 30.38 16.03 -30.54
CA GLY A 79 29.34 17.05 -30.67
C GLY A 79 28.38 17.19 -29.50
N LYS A 80 27.16 17.67 -29.79
CA LYS A 80 26.23 18.27 -28.82
C LYS A 80 25.67 17.29 -27.79
N TYR A 81 25.42 16.03 -28.14
CA TYR A 81 24.77 15.02 -27.31
C TYR A 81 25.66 13.80 -27.09
N CYS A 82 26.81 14.02 -26.46
CA CYS A 82 27.83 13.00 -26.30
C CYS A 82 27.68 12.17 -25.03
N GLN A 83 28.35 11.01 -25.00
CA GLN A 83 28.40 10.10 -23.85
C GLN A 83 28.95 10.74 -22.57
N HIS A 84 29.82 11.75 -22.66
CA HIS A 84 30.42 12.40 -21.51
C HIS A 84 29.44 13.32 -20.80
N LYS A 85 28.60 14.07 -21.54
CA LYS A 85 27.48 14.84 -20.97
C LYS A 85 26.45 13.91 -20.33
N ALA A 86 26.11 12.80 -20.99
CA ALA A 86 25.23 11.79 -20.40
C ALA A 86 25.81 11.23 -19.08
N ALA A 87 27.12 10.95 -19.04
CA ALA A 87 27.79 10.48 -17.83
C ALA A 87 27.67 11.46 -16.66
N VAL A 88 27.88 12.75 -16.91
CA VAL A 88 27.77 13.77 -15.87
C VAL A 88 26.33 13.85 -15.35
N ILE A 89 25.30 13.78 -16.22
CA ILE A 89 23.89 13.78 -15.79
C ILE A 89 23.57 12.54 -14.95
N PHE A 90 24.04 11.35 -15.34
CA PHE A 90 23.89 10.14 -14.52
C PHE A 90 24.60 10.26 -13.17
N ALA A 91 25.76 10.89 -13.10
CA ALA A 91 26.47 11.14 -11.85
C ALA A 91 25.72 12.12 -10.94
N LEU A 92 25.08 13.15 -11.50
CA LEU A 92 24.21 14.08 -10.77
C LEU A 92 22.91 13.41 -10.27
N TYR A 93 22.43 12.38 -10.96
CA TYR A 93 21.26 11.61 -10.55
C TYR A 93 21.56 10.62 -9.41
N ALA A 94 22.78 10.11 -9.31
CA ALA A 94 23.19 9.10 -8.34
C ALA A 94 22.88 9.41 -6.85
N PRO A 95 22.90 10.67 -6.38
CA PRO A 95 22.49 11.01 -5.01
C PRO A 95 20.99 10.83 -4.73
N TYR A 96 20.13 10.80 -5.76
CA TYR A 96 18.66 10.74 -5.63
C TYR A 96 18.11 9.33 -5.82
N ALA A 97 18.68 8.59 -6.80
CA ALA A 97 18.30 7.20 -7.09
C ALA A 97 19.39 6.49 -7.89
N ARG A 98 19.22 5.22 -8.20
CA ARG A 98 20.17 4.41 -8.97
C ARG A 98 20.21 4.83 -10.44
N PRO A 99 21.36 5.23 -11.01
CA PRO A 99 21.46 5.64 -12.41
C PRO A 99 21.09 4.55 -13.42
N GLU A 100 21.21 3.27 -13.04
CA GLU A 100 20.80 2.11 -13.85
C GLU A 100 19.32 2.15 -14.17
N ILE A 101 18.50 2.54 -13.18
CA ILE A 101 17.03 2.65 -13.34
C ILE A 101 16.70 3.78 -14.33
N LEU A 102 17.37 4.92 -14.19
CA LEU A 102 17.20 6.03 -15.14
C LEU A 102 17.59 5.63 -16.56
N LEU A 103 18.71 4.92 -16.75
CA LEU A 103 19.11 4.42 -18.06
C LEU A 103 18.03 3.54 -18.69
N GLN A 104 17.43 2.65 -17.90
CA GLN A 104 16.36 1.76 -18.38
C GLN A 104 15.11 2.54 -18.80
N GLN A 105 14.71 3.53 -18.02
CA GLN A 105 13.58 4.42 -18.35
C GLN A 105 13.82 5.17 -19.67
N LEU A 106 15.03 5.72 -19.84
CA LEU A 106 15.40 6.43 -21.07
C LEU A 106 15.44 5.51 -22.29
N LYS A 107 15.98 4.28 -22.15
CA LYS A 107 15.97 3.27 -23.22
C LYS A 107 14.55 2.97 -23.70
N GLN A 108 13.63 2.73 -22.79
CA GLN A 108 12.24 2.45 -23.14
C GLN A 108 11.57 3.63 -23.82
N ALA A 109 11.74 4.83 -23.28
CA ALA A 109 11.16 6.03 -23.86
C ALA A 109 11.65 6.29 -25.30
N ILE A 110 12.95 6.05 -25.58
CA ILE A 110 13.54 6.21 -26.91
C ILE A 110 13.05 5.12 -27.87
N LEU A 111 12.96 3.85 -27.41
CA LEU A 111 12.44 2.75 -28.22
C LEU A 111 10.97 2.93 -28.59
N VAL A 112 10.16 3.45 -27.68
CA VAL A 112 8.76 3.80 -27.99
C VAL A 112 8.69 4.91 -29.04
N LYS A 113 9.51 5.97 -28.92
CA LYS A 113 9.59 7.04 -29.92
C LYS A 113 10.06 6.54 -31.29
N SER A 114 11.09 5.69 -31.34
CA SER A 114 11.62 5.16 -32.60
C SER A 114 10.60 4.28 -33.33
N ARG A 115 9.81 3.49 -32.57
CA ARG A 115 8.68 2.71 -33.13
C ARG A 115 7.57 3.61 -33.64
N GLN A 116 7.23 4.69 -32.95
CA GLN A 116 6.24 5.68 -33.41
C GLN A 116 6.71 6.47 -34.64
N GLN A 117 8.03 6.71 -34.77
CA GLN A 117 8.61 7.37 -35.96
C GLN A 117 8.71 6.41 -37.15
N GLN A 118 9.02 5.13 -36.94
CA GLN A 118 9.01 4.11 -38.00
C GLN A 118 7.60 3.86 -38.54
N THR A 119 6.56 3.93 -37.69
CA THR A 119 5.16 3.90 -38.14
C THR A 119 4.78 5.16 -38.95
N ARG A 120 5.35 6.32 -38.67
CA ARG A 120 5.13 7.56 -39.45
C ARG A 120 5.92 7.62 -40.73
N ALA A 121 7.11 7.05 -40.78
CA ALA A 121 7.96 7.01 -42.00
C ALA A 121 7.51 5.93 -43.02
N ALA A 122 6.80 4.89 -42.56
CA ALA A 122 6.23 3.84 -43.41
C ALA A 122 4.97 4.25 -44.17
N THR A 123 4.45 5.47 -43.96
CA THR A 123 3.28 6.00 -44.69
C THR A 123 3.62 6.68 -46.03
N GLY A 124 4.87 6.63 -46.48
CA GLY A 124 5.31 7.29 -47.71
C GLY A 124 6.17 6.41 -48.64
N SER A 125 5.73 5.25 -49.10
CA SER A 125 6.00 4.68 -50.43
C SER A 125 5.46 3.25 -50.62
N THR A 126 4.77 3.08 -51.73
CA THR A 126 4.51 1.91 -52.59
C THR A 126 3.68 0.73 -52.12
N LYS A 127 2.65 0.56 -52.94
CA LYS A 127 1.70 -0.52 -53.15
C LYS A 127 2.25 -1.94 -52.98
N ALA A 128 1.33 -2.75 -52.40
CA ALA A 128 1.23 -4.20 -52.52
C ALA A 128 2.30 -5.03 -51.77
N GLU A 129 1.95 -5.40 -50.49
CA GLU A 129 2.01 -6.77 -50.02
C GLU A 129 1.38 -6.89 -48.62
N LYS A 130 0.41 -7.83 -48.55
CA LYS A 130 -0.25 -8.39 -47.35
C LYS A 130 -0.79 -7.40 -46.31
N LYS A 131 -2.11 -7.23 -46.32
CA LYS A 131 -2.93 -6.79 -45.18
C LYS A 131 -2.65 -7.67 -43.96
N ALA A 132 -1.59 -7.36 -43.20
CA ALA A 132 -1.56 -7.67 -41.80
C ALA A 132 -2.47 -6.67 -41.11
N ASP A 133 -3.47 -7.13 -40.42
CA ASP A 133 -4.51 -6.38 -39.71
C ASP A 133 -3.87 -5.28 -38.87
N ARG A 134 -3.78 -4.05 -39.39
CA ARG A 134 -3.43 -2.87 -38.60
C ARG A 134 -4.64 -2.60 -37.72
N LEU A 135 -4.55 -3.00 -36.45
CA LEU A 135 -5.56 -2.63 -35.47
C LEU A 135 -5.63 -1.10 -35.43
N GLU A 136 -6.82 -0.60 -35.75
CA GLU A 136 -7.12 0.83 -35.65
C GLU A 136 -7.04 1.26 -34.18
N THR A 137 -6.57 2.51 -33.97
CA THR A 137 -6.56 3.10 -32.62
C THR A 137 -7.97 3.03 -32.02
N PRO A 138 -8.12 2.62 -30.75
CA PRO A 138 -9.42 2.54 -30.10
C PRO A 138 -10.28 3.79 -30.30
N GLN A 139 -11.55 3.57 -30.58
CA GLN A 139 -12.58 4.62 -30.71
C GLN A 139 -13.65 4.41 -29.63
N ALA A 140 -14.38 5.48 -29.30
CA ALA A 140 -15.38 5.47 -28.24
C ALA A 140 -16.60 4.58 -28.53
N ASP A 141 -16.91 4.35 -29.81
CA ASP A 141 -18.02 3.53 -30.32
C ASP A 141 -17.65 2.04 -30.47
N GLN A 142 -16.38 1.69 -30.28
CA GLN A 142 -15.94 0.30 -30.35
C GLN A 142 -16.21 -0.44 -29.05
N LEU A 143 -16.36 -1.76 -29.15
CA LEU A 143 -16.56 -2.65 -28.01
C LEU A 143 -15.25 -2.89 -27.23
N PRO A 144 -15.33 -3.11 -25.92
CA PRO A 144 -14.17 -3.35 -25.07
C PRO A 144 -13.24 -4.49 -25.53
N VAL A 145 -13.76 -5.51 -26.17
CA VAL A 145 -12.93 -6.59 -26.74
C VAL A 145 -11.94 -6.08 -27.79
N GLN A 146 -12.32 -5.04 -28.56
CA GLN A 146 -11.44 -4.42 -29.55
C GLN A 146 -10.35 -3.58 -28.87
N TRP A 147 -10.70 -2.87 -27.79
CA TRP A 147 -9.72 -2.16 -26.95
C TRP A 147 -8.70 -3.12 -26.36
N GLN A 148 -9.17 -4.23 -25.78
CA GLN A 148 -8.29 -5.25 -25.19
C GLN A 148 -7.35 -5.88 -26.23
N ARG A 149 -7.83 -6.16 -27.44
CA ARG A 149 -6.98 -6.64 -28.55
C ARG A 149 -5.92 -5.64 -28.94
N PHE A 150 -6.27 -4.36 -29.02
CA PHE A 150 -5.31 -3.29 -29.27
C PHE A 150 -4.24 -3.22 -28.18
N PHE A 151 -4.64 -3.30 -26.89
CA PHE A 151 -3.69 -3.28 -25.77
C PHE A 151 -2.75 -4.50 -25.82
N ASP A 152 -3.27 -5.69 -26.08
CA ASP A 152 -2.46 -6.90 -26.22
C ASP A 152 -1.46 -6.79 -27.38
N GLN A 153 -1.86 -6.21 -28.51
CA GLN A 153 -0.96 -6.01 -29.64
C GLN A 153 0.09 -4.94 -29.37
N GLN A 154 -0.28 -3.84 -28.73
CA GLN A 154 0.65 -2.77 -28.36
C GLN A 154 1.78 -3.28 -27.45
N PHE A 155 1.45 -4.20 -26.56
CA PHE A 155 2.38 -4.84 -25.64
C PHE A 155 2.77 -6.26 -26.04
N TYR A 156 2.57 -6.63 -27.33
CA TYR A 156 2.98 -7.92 -27.84
C TYR A 156 4.50 -8.09 -27.73
N GLY A 157 4.92 -9.26 -27.20
CA GLY A 157 6.34 -9.54 -26.98
C GLY A 157 6.99 -8.81 -25.80
N TYR A 158 6.22 -8.05 -25.00
CA TYR A 158 6.74 -7.54 -23.74
C TYR A 158 6.96 -8.70 -22.78
N SER A 159 8.20 -8.91 -22.35
CA SER A 159 8.57 -9.92 -21.36
C SER A 159 9.37 -9.29 -20.24
N LEU A 160 9.24 -9.84 -19.04
CA LEU A 160 10.02 -9.41 -17.90
C LEU A 160 11.47 -9.83 -18.04
N SER A 161 12.38 -8.92 -17.68
CA SER A 161 13.81 -9.14 -17.69
C SER A 161 14.46 -8.21 -16.68
N GLN A 162 15.77 -8.28 -16.51
CA GLN A 162 16.51 -7.29 -15.72
C GLN A 162 16.35 -5.85 -16.25
N GLN A 163 15.93 -5.69 -17.50
CA GLN A 163 15.73 -4.39 -18.15
C GLN A 163 14.26 -3.95 -18.22
N ASN A 164 13.33 -4.88 -18.14
CA ASN A 164 11.89 -4.67 -18.26
C ASN A 164 11.19 -5.11 -16.96
N SER A 165 11.07 -4.19 -16.01
CA SER A 165 10.40 -4.48 -14.74
C SER A 165 8.88 -4.41 -14.85
N ILE A 166 8.21 -4.97 -13.86
CA ILE A 166 6.75 -4.94 -13.75
C ILE A 166 6.25 -3.50 -13.51
N GLU A 167 7.00 -2.69 -12.77
CA GLU A 167 6.69 -1.29 -12.52
C GLU A 167 6.82 -0.46 -13.81
N LEU A 168 7.84 -0.72 -14.60
CA LEU A 168 8.00 -0.08 -15.91
C LEU A 168 6.86 -0.43 -16.87
N PHE A 169 6.41 -1.68 -16.85
CA PHE A 169 5.23 -2.10 -17.60
C PHE A 169 3.99 -1.30 -17.18
N TYR A 170 3.74 -1.20 -15.86
CA TYR A 170 2.60 -0.46 -15.33
C TYR A 170 2.58 0.99 -15.85
N HIS A 171 3.70 1.71 -15.68
CA HIS A 171 3.79 3.10 -16.13
C HIS A 171 3.67 3.23 -17.64
N ALA A 172 4.36 2.37 -18.41
CA ALA A 172 4.28 2.39 -19.87
C ALA A 172 2.84 2.14 -20.38
N ALA A 173 2.09 1.25 -19.73
CA ALA A 173 0.70 0.99 -20.08
C ALA A 173 -0.19 2.20 -19.77
N GLN A 174 -0.05 2.80 -18.58
CA GLN A 174 -0.82 4.00 -18.20
C GLN A 174 -0.53 5.17 -19.14
N ASP A 175 0.75 5.46 -19.39
CA ASP A 175 1.19 6.63 -20.17
C ASP A 175 0.87 6.51 -21.67
N SER A 176 0.79 5.28 -22.20
CA SER A 176 0.51 5.07 -23.63
C SER A 176 -0.97 4.87 -23.93
N LEU A 177 -1.74 4.26 -23.04
CA LEU A 177 -3.13 3.89 -23.31
C LEU A 177 -4.14 4.95 -22.84
N ARG A 178 -3.99 5.51 -21.63
CA ARG A 178 -4.96 6.50 -21.09
C ARG A 178 -5.14 7.73 -21.98
N PRO A 179 -4.10 8.32 -22.60
CA PRO A 179 -4.24 9.49 -23.46
C PRO A 179 -5.13 9.27 -24.69
N ILE A 180 -5.32 8.01 -25.13
CA ILE A 180 -6.16 7.66 -26.27
C ILE A 180 -7.60 8.18 -26.07
N ALA A 181 -8.14 8.00 -24.87
CA ALA A 181 -9.51 8.41 -24.54
C ALA A 181 -9.63 9.86 -24.04
N SER A 182 -8.55 10.66 -24.04
CA SER A 182 -8.52 12.01 -23.44
C SER A 182 -9.60 12.97 -23.98
N LYS A 183 -10.05 12.77 -25.21
CA LYS A 183 -11.06 13.60 -25.89
C LYS A 183 -12.45 12.96 -25.92
N TRP A 184 -12.61 11.77 -25.30
CA TRP A 184 -13.89 11.07 -25.30
C TRP A 184 -14.85 11.66 -24.26
N GLU A 185 -16.14 11.37 -24.41
CA GLU A 185 -17.13 11.66 -23.39
C GLU A 185 -16.75 11.01 -22.06
N THR A 186 -17.04 11.67 -20.96
CA THR A 186 -16.56 11.26 -19.62
C THR A 186 -16.95 9.83 -19.25
N SER A 187 -18.19 9.42 -19.54
CA SER A 187 -18.72 8.10 -19.20
C SER A 187 -17.95 6.97 -19.89
N ILE A 188 -17.79 7.04 -21.21
CA ILE A 188 -17.06 6.02 -21.98
C ILE A 188 -15.55 6.09 -21.76
N ARG A 189 -15.00 7.29 -21.49
CA ARG A 189 -13.59 7.45 -21.08
C ARG A 189 -13.31 6.73 -19.78
N GLN A 190 -14.17 6.86 -18.78
CA GLN A 190 -14.03 6.15 -17.50
C GLN A 190 -14.11 4.63 -17.68
N LEU A 191 -14.98 4.15 -18.56
CA LEU A 191 -15.04 2.73 -18.90
C LEU A 191 -13.75 2.26 -19.60
N PHE A 192 -13.20 3.05 -20.51
CA PHE A 192 -11.91 2.76 -21.15
C PHE A 192 -10.76 2.75 -20.14
N GLU A 193 -10.71 3.70 -19.22
CA GLU A 193 -9.70 3.74 -18.13
C GLU A 193 -9.80 2.51 -17.23
N LEU A 194 -11.01 2.04 -16.92
CA LEU A 194 -11.21 0.76 -16.24
C LEU A 194 -10.59 -0.38 -17.04
N HIS A 195 -10.84 -0.44 -18.37
CA HIS A 195 -10.26 -1.48 -19.22
C HIS A 195 -8.73 -1.41 -19.31
N VAL A 196 -8.10 -0.25 -19.22
CA VAL A 196 -6.63 -0.12 -19.10
C VAL A 196 -6.14 -0.76 -17.80
N LEU A 197 -6.83 -0.53 -16.68
CA LEU A 197 -6.48 -1.16 -15.39
C LEU A 197 -6.68 -2.68 -15.44
N LEU A 198 -7.80 -3.17 -15.98
CA LEU A 198 -8.06 -4.60 -16.15
C LEU A 198 -7.00 -5.28 -17.03
N PHE A 199 -6.57 -4.61 -18.10
CA PHE A 199 -5.47 -5.10 -18.94
C PHE A 199 -4.15 -5.23 -18.16
N VAL A 200 -3.78 -4.19 -17.41
CA VAL A 200 -2.56 -4.21 -16.59
C VAL A 200 -2.62 -5.36 -15.58
N MET A 201 -3.71 -5.49 -14.84
CA MET A 201 -3.90 -6.55 -13.84
C MET A 201 -3.78 -7.94 -14.48
N ARG A 202 -4.43 -8.17 -15.62
CA ARG A 202 -4.38 -9.43 -16.38
C ARG A 202 -2.95 -9.75 -16.86
N LYS A 203 -2.22 -8.76 -17.38
CA LYS A 203 -0.81 -8.94 -17.81
C LYS A 203 0.11 -9.25 -16.66
N VAL A 204 -0.09 -8.61 -15.51
CA VAL A 204 0.70 -8.91 -14.30
C VAL A 204 0.47 -10.35 -13.85
N GLU A 205 -0.75 -10.86 -13.88
CA GLU A 205 -1.03 -12.28 -13.61
C GLU A 205 -0.34 -13.23 -14.60
N GLN A 206 -0.34 -12.86 -15.88
CA GLN A 206 0.40 -13.61 -16.88
C GLN A 206 1.90 -13.63 -16.55
N PHE A 207 2.50 -12.50 -16.20
CA PHE A 207 3.90 -12.43 -15.80
C PHE A 207 4.21 -13.26 -14.55
N ILE A 208 3.31 -13.28 -13.57
CA ILE A 208 3.43 -14.15 -12.39
C ILE A 208 3.46 -15.63 -12.83
N SER A 209 2.54 -16.02 -13.70
CA SER A 209 2.46 -17.39 -14.20
C SER A 209 3.72 -17.80 -14.97
N ASP A 210 4.17 -16.95 -15.88
CA ASP A 210 5.35 -17.19 -16.73
C ASP A 210 6.65 -17.24 -15.90
N SER A 211 6.68 -16.54 -14.75
CA SER A 211 7.86 -16.43 -13.90
C SER A 211 8.00 -17.53 -12.84
N LYS A 212 6.98 -18.37 -12.61
CA LYS A 212 6.95 -19.36 -11.52
C LYS A 212 8.16 -20.30 -11.51
N ALA A 213 8.68 -20.67 -12.67
CA ALA A 213 9.82 -21.57 -12.83
C ALA A 213 11.16 -20.83 -13.04
N SER A 214 11.19 -19.49 -12.87
CA SER A 214 12.35 -18.66 -13.18
C SER A 214 12.92 -18.03 -11.91
N TYR A 215 14.17 -17.52 -12.00
CA TYR A 215 14.81 -16.74 -10.94
C TYR A 215 14.05 -15.44 -10.60
N LEU A 216 13.09 -15.02 -11.42
CA LEU A 216 12.25 -13.85 -11.19
C LEU A 216 11.09 -14.11 -10.21
N ALA A 217 10.85 -15.36 -9.79
CA ALA A 217 9.70 -15.71 -8.96
C ALA A 217 9.62 -14.91 -7.65
N SER A 218 10.75 -14.75 -6.95
CA SER A 218 10.80 -13.98 -5.68
C SER A 218 10.59 -12.47 -5.89
N TYR A 219 11.09 -11.94 -7.01
CA TYR A 219 10.85 -10.56 -7.41
C TYR A 219 9.38 -10.32 -7.74
N MET A 220 8.75 -11.26 -8.44
CA MET A 220 7.34 -11.18 -8.79
C MET A 220 6.42 -11.23 -7.59
N ASP A 221 6.78 -11.93 -6.52
CA ASP A 221 5.95 -11.95 -5.29
C ASP A 221 5.84 -10.57 -4.63
N SER A 222 6.91 -9.79 -4.59
CA SER A 222 6.88 -8.43 -4.04
C SER A 222 6.39 -7.39 -5.05
N GLY A 223 6.88 -7.42 -6.29
CA GLY A 223 6.52 -6.47 -7.33
C GLY A 223 5.04 -6.54 -7.69
N SER A 224 4.46 -7.73 -7.81
CA SER A 224 3.04 -7.90 -8.11
C SER A 224 2.13 -7.34 -7.02
N LYS A 225 2.51 -7.46 -5.74
CA LYS A 225 1.75 -6.88 -4.62
C LYS A 225 1.76 -5.34 -4.66
N ILE A 226 2.88 -4.75 -5.05
CA ILE A 226 2.99 -3.28 -5.24
C ILE A 226 2.06 -2.84 -6.36
N ILE A 227 2.11 -3.50 -7.53
CA ILE A 227 1.24 -3.15 -8.65
C ILE A 227 -0.23 -3.41 -8.35
N ALA A 228 -0.56 -4.51 -7.66
CA ALA A 228 -1.92 -4.77 -7.21
C ALA A 228 -2.45 -3.63 -6.33
N LYS A 229 -1.62 -3.13 -5.41
CA LYS A 229 -1.98 -1.98 -4.57
C LYS A 229 -2.17 -0.70 -5.39
N LEU A 230 -1.27 -0.40 -6.34
CA LEU A 230 -1.40 0.76 -7.22
C LEU A 230 -2.66 0.67 -8.10
N CYS A 231 -2.97 -0.50 -8.64
CA CYS A 231 -4.21 -0.71 -9.39
C CYS A 231 -5.44 -0.53 -8.50
N GLN A 232 -5.41 -1.03 -7.26
CA GLN A 232 -6.51 -0.85 -6.31
C GLN A 232 -6.72 0.62 -5.97
N GLU A 233 -5.66 1.37 -5.67
CA GLU A 233 -5.74 2.82 -5.41
C GLU A 233 -6.34 3.59 -6.60
N GLN A 234 -6.00 3.21 -7.84
CA GLN A 234 -6.60 3.80 -9.04
C GLN A 234 -8.08 3.41 -9.22
N LEU A 235 -8.43 2.17 -8.91
CA LEU A 235 -9.83 1.70 -8.95
C LEU A 235 -10.68 2.40 -7.89
N ASP A 236 -10.14 2.60 -6.69
CA ASP A 236 -10.81 3.30 -5.59
C ASP A 236 -11.08 4.79 -5.93
N LEU A 237 -10.27 5.39 -6.80
CA LEU A 237 -10.50 6.73 -7.33
C LEU A 237 -11.48 6.72 -8.52
N LEU A 238 -11.40 5.74 -9.42
CA LEU A 238 -12.18 5.69 -10.66
C LEU A 238 -13.62 5.25 -10.42
N LEU A 239 -13.82 4.13 -9.69
CA LEU A 239 -15.15 3.51 -9.52
C LEU A 239 -16.18 4.45 -8.87
N PRO A 240 -15.86 5.25 -7.82
CA PRO A 240 -16.82 6.21 -7.27
C PRO A 240 -17.29 7.25 -8.28
N GLN A 241 -16.42 7.66 -9.20
CA GLN A 241 -16.70 8.70 -10.20
C GLN A 241 -17.48 8.18 -11.41
N MET A 242 -17.52 6.87 -11.65
CA MET A 242 -18.20 6.28 -12.79
C MET A 242 -19.72 6.43 -12.66
N ASP A 243 -20.33 7.07 -13.66
CA ASP A 243 -21.78 7.08 -13.83
C ASP A 243 -22.24 5.85 -14.62
N CYS A 244 -22.42 4.74 -13.88
CA CYS A 244 -22.88 3.49 -14.48
C CYS A 244 -24.30 3.57 -15.07
N LYS A 245 -25.14 4.53 -14.66
CA LYS A 245 -26.47 4.74 -15.27
C LYS A 245 -26.32 5.35 -16.66
N GLN A 246 -25.45 6.35 -16.81
CA GLN A 246 -25.16 6.95 -18.10
C GLN A 246 -24.47 5.95 -19.04
N ILE A 247 -23.51 5.17 -18.53
CA ILE A 247 -22.87 4.11 -19.32
C ILE A 247 -23.89 3.06 -19.76
N ALA A 248 -24.80 2.63 -18.87
CA ALA A 248 -25.83 1.64 -19.18
C ALA A 248 -26.84 2.10 -20.22
N SER A 249 -27.10 3.41 -20.33
CA SER A 249 -28.01 3.97 -21.31
C SER A 249 -27.31 4.30 -22.63
N GLY A 250 -26.11 4.88 -22.59
CA GLY A 250 -25.38 5.32 -23.77
C GLY A 250 -24.57 4.23 -24.46
N TYR A 251 -24.01 3.29 -23.66
CA TYR A 251 -23.08 2.25 -24.13
C TYR A 251 -23.42 0.87 -23.53
N PRO A 252 -24.67 0.36 -23.72
CA PRO A 252 -25.14 -0.85 -23.04
C PRO A 252 -24.33 -2.10 -23.40
N GLU A 253 -23.93 -2.25 -24.66
CA GLU A 253 -23.15 -3.40 -25.14
C GLU A 253 -21.74 -3.40 -24.58
N ALA A 254 -21.10 -2.21 -24.52
CA ALA A 254 -19.78 -2.08 -23.93
C ALA A 254 -19.77 -2.42 -22.43
N LEU A 255 -20.83 -2.00 -21.71
CA LEU A 255 -20.99 -2.37 -20.31
C LEU A 255 -21.21 -3.87 -20.14
N ASP A 256 -22.07 -4.49 -20.96
CA ASP A 256 -22.35 -5.93 -20.87
C ASP A 256 -21.11 -6.78 -21.17
N GLU A 257 -20.27 -6.41 -22.16
CA GLU A 257 -18.98 -7.06 -22.39
C GLU A 257 -18.00 -6.87 -21.23
N THR A 258 -17.97 -5.68 -20.62
CA THR A 258 -17.15 -5.41 -19.42
C THR A 258 -17.53 -6.35 -18.28
N LEU A 259 -18.84 -6.53 -18.04
CA LEU A 259 -19.35 -7.41 -16.98
C LEU A 259 -19.03 -8.88 -17.25
N VAL A 260 -19.08 -9.32 -18.50
CA VAL A 260 -18.70 -10.69 -18.89
C VAL A 260 -17.21 -10.91 -18.65
N LEU A 261 -16.34 -10.03 -19.15
CA LEU A 261 -14.89 -10.12 -18.97
C LEU A 261 -14.52 -10.14 -17.49
N LEU A 262 -15.08 -9.21 -16.70
CA LEU A 262 -14.78 -9.12 -15.28
C LEU A 262 -15.31 -10.34 -14.52
N GLY A 263 -16.47 -10.88 -14.92
CA GLY A 263 -17.02 -12.12 -14.35
C GLY A 263 -16.13 -13.33 -14.62
N GLU A 264 -15.53 -13.44 -15.80
CA GLU A 264 -14.57 -14.49 -16.12
C GLU A 264 -13.29 -14.38 -15.28
N LEU A 265 -12.75 -13.18 -15.14
CA LEU A 265 -11.55 -12.92 -14.34
C LEU A 265 -11.79 -13.17 -12.84
N ALA A 266 -12.92 -12.70 -12.31
CA ALA A 266 -13.23 -12.77 -10.89
C ALA A 266 -13.58 -14.18 -10.39
N LEU A 267 -14.19 -15.00 -11.25
CA LEU A 267 -14.69 -16.34 -10.88
C LEU A 267 -13.71 -17.47 -11.22
N ASN A 268 -12.53 -17.14 -11.70
CA ASN A 268 -11.54 -18.14 -12.16
C ASN A 268 -10.82 -18.87 -11.00
N GLY A 269 -11.05 -18.49 -9.74
CA GLY A 269 -10.51 -19.16 -8.55
C GLY A 269 -8.99 -19.08 -8.40
N SER A 270 -8.30 -18.25 -9.21
CA SER A 270 -6.84 -18.12 -9.14
C SER A 270 -6.40 -17.43 -7.85
N SER A 271 -5.36 -17.96 -7.19
CA SER A 271 -4.68 -17.29 -6.09
C SER A 271 -3.80 -16.17 -6.65
N SER A 272 -4.39 -15.03 -6.90
CA SER A 272 -3.74 -13.86 -7.46
C SER A 272 -3.68 -12.71 -6.43
N PRO A 273 -2.63 -11.90 -6.42
CA PRO A 273 -2.62 -10.64 -5.67
C PRO A 273 -3.63 -9.62 -6.22
N MET A 274 -4.11 -9.80 -7.47
CA MET A 274 -5.15 -8.97 -8.08
C MET A 274 -6.50 -9.31 -7.47
N GLN A 275 -7.13 -8.34 -6.86
CA GLN A 275 -8.39 -8.56 -6.15
C GLN A 275 -9.59 -8.49 -7.11
N TRP A 276 -9.64 -9.38 -8.13
CA TRP A 276 -10.66 -9.39 -9.16
C TRP A 276 -12.08 -9.40 -8.61
N LEU A 277 -12.30 -10.21 -7.57
CA LEU A 277 -13.63 -10.32 -6.97
C LEU A 277 -14.06 -9.03 -6.25
N VAL A 278 -13.12 -8.24 -5.73
CA VAL A 278 -13.42 -6.92 -5.16
C VAL A 278 -13.86 -5.97 -6.26
N VAL A 279 -13.12 -5.92 -7.39
CA VAL A 279 -13.49 -5.08 -8.55
C VAL A 279 -14.87 -5.48 -9.09
N TYR A 280 -15.11 -6.79 -9.26
CA TYR A 280 -16.39 -7.33 -9.69
C TYR A 280 -17.54 -6.88 -8.79
N ARG A 281 -17.41 -7.08 -7.48
CA ARG A 281 -18.44 -6.71 -6.51
C ARG A 281 -18.69 -5.20 -6.46
N SER A 282 -17.61 -4.40 -6.54
CA SER A 282 -17.72 -2.94 -6.55
C SER A 282 -18.46 -2.42 -7.79
N LEU A 283 -18.21 -3.01 -8.97
CA LEU A 283 -18.92 -2.63 -10.19
C LEU A 283 -20.40 -3.04 -10.14
N TRP A 284 -20.71 -4.24 -9.65
CA TRP A 284 -22.10 -4.68 -9.50
C TRP A 284 -22.88 -3.80 -8.52
N TRP A 285 -22.25 -3.31 -7.47
CA TRP A 285 -22.88 -2.36 -6.55
C TRP A 285 -23.29 -1.06 -7.25
N LYS A 286 -22.44 -0.55 -8.16
CA LYS A 286 -22.77 0.62 -8.98
C LYS A 286 -23.96 0.40 -9.93
N LEU A 287 -24.29 -0.86 -10.20
CA LEU A 287 -25.40 -1.28 -11.06
C LEU A 287 -26.68 -1.67 -10.28
N GLU A 288 -26.79 -1.32 -9.02
CA GLU A 288 -27.96 -1.62 -8.16
C GLU A 288 -29.29 -1.20 -8.81
N GLY A 289 -29.32 -0.09 -9.55
CA GLY A 289 -30.48 0.37 -10.31
C GLY A 289 -30.78 -0.39 -11.61
N GLN A 290 -30.13 -1.54 -11.90
CA GLN A 290 -30.27 -2.33 -13.14
C GLN A 290 -30.84 -3.75 -12.88
N PRO A 291 -32.12 -3.89 -12.46
CA PRO A 291 -32.66 -5.15 -11.95
C PRO A 291 -32.61 -6.31 -12.97
N LYS A 292 -32.75 -6.01 -14.27
CA LYS A 292 -32.65 -7.04 -15.32
C LYS A 292 -31.25 -7.65 -15.41
N ARG A 293 -30.20 -6.82 -15.30
CA ARG A 293 -28.80 -7.27 -15.31
C ARG A 293 -28.48 -8.07 -14.04
N LEU A 294 -28.89 -7.58 -12.88
CA LEU A 294 -28.70 -8.25 -11.60
C LEU A 294 -29.34 -9.65 -11.60
N THR A 295 -30.58 -9.75 -12.03
CA THR A 295 -31.31 -11.05 -12.11
C THR A 295 -30.61 -12.02 -13.07
N LYS A 296 -30.14 -11.54 -14.22
CA LYS A 296 -29.42 -12.36 -15.22
C LYS A 296 -28.14 -12.93 -14.63
N GLU A 297 -27.34 -12.07 -13.98
CA GLU A 297 -26.07 -12.50 -13.40
C GLU A 297 -26.26 -13.44 -12.21
N ARG A 298 -27.22 -13.18 -11.33
CA ARG A 298 -27.54 -14.07 -10.22
C ARG A 298 -27.90 -15.46 -10.74
N LYS A 299 -28.77 -15.58 -11.73
CA LYS A 299 -29.12 -16.88 -12.35
C LYS A 299 -27.90 -17.58 -12.94
N ARG A 300 -26.99 -16.83 -13.57
CA ARG A 300 -25.72 -17.38 -14.09
C ARG A 300 -24.86 -17.95 -12.96
N LEU A 301 -24.72 -17.23 -11.86
CA LEU A 301 -23.95 -17.66 -10.69
C LEU A 301 -24.56 -18.89 -10.02
N GLU A 302 -25.90 -18.97 -9.90
CA GLU A 302 -26.61 -20.13 -9.35
C GLU A 302 -26.35 -21.38 -10.19
N GLN A 303 -26.36 -21.25 -11.53
CA GLN A 303 -26.02 -22.35 -12.44
C GLN A 303 -24.55 -22.78 -12.30
N LEU A 304 -23.62 -21.83 -12.14
CA LEU A 304 -22.21 -22.12 -11.91
C LEU A 304 -21.99 -22.81 -10.56
N ALA A 305 -22.67 -22.38 -9.50
CA ALA A 305 -22.58 -23.00 -8.18
C ALA A 305 -23.07 -24.46 -8.19
N THR A 306 -24.17 -24.72 -8.90
CA THR A 306 -24.70 -26.10 -9.07
C THR A 306 -23.70 -26.99 -9.81
N LYS A 307 -23.09 -26.49 -10.89
CA LYS A 307 -22.05 -27.21 -11.64
C LYS A 307 -20.81 -27.49 -10.81
N ALA A 308 -20.32 -26.48 -10.08
CA ALA A 308 -19.15 -26.61 -9.21
C ALA A 308 -19.37 -27.64 -8.07
N SER A 309 -20.57 -27.71 -7.54
CA SER A 309 -20.94 -28.71 -6.52
C SER A 309 -20.95 -30.14 -7.06
N ALA A 310 -21.36 -30.37 -8.31
CA ALA A 310 -21.37 -31.66 -8.96
C ALA A 310 -19.94 -32.17 -9.29
N THR A 311 -19.02 -31.25 -9.66
CA THR A 311 -17.65 -31.62 -10.06
C THR A 311 -16.79 -32.04 -8.86
N ASN A 312 -17.04 -31.49 -7.65
CA ASN A 312 -16.32 -31.88 -6.42
C ASN A 312 -16.56 -33.34 -6.00
N GLN A 313 -17.59 -34.02 -6.51
CA GLN A 313 -17.83 -35.44 -6.25
C GLN A 313 -16.93 -36.38 -7.07
N THR A 314 -16.21 -35.84 -8.06
CA THR A 314 -15.36 -36.65 -8.98
C THR A 314 -13.86 -36.63 -8.64
N GLY A 315 -13.44 -36.05 -7.50
CA GLY A 315 -12.10 -36.23 -6.94
C GLY A 315 -10.94 -35.58 -7.73
N LYS A 316 -11.19 -34.68 -8.67
CA LYS A 316 -10.14 -33.88 -9.32
C LYS A 316 -9.85 -32.63 -8.51
N ASN A 317 -8.65 -32.54 -7.93
CA ASN A 317 -8.10 -31.38 -7.22
C ASN A 317 -7.77 -30.24 -8.20
N GLU A 318 -8.74 -29.66 -8.88
CA GLU A 318 -8.55 -28.35 -9.49
C GLU A 318 -8.85 -27.27 -8.43
N PRO A 319 -8.10 -26.13 -8.42
CA PRO A 319 -8.40 -25.04 -7.51
C PRO A 319 -9.85 -24.61 -7.73
N SER A 320 -10.67 -24.88 -6.73
CA SER A 320 -12.11 -24.72 -6.83
C SER A 320 -12.45 -23.25 -6.94
N ASN A 321 -12.98 -22.83 -8.09
CA ASN A 321 -13.62 -21.52 -8.27
C ASN A 321 -14.93 -21.40 -7.46
N ARG A 322 -15.28 -22.44 -6.71
CA ARG A 322 -16.48 -22.51 -5.85
C ARG A 322 -16.53 -21.37 -4.85
N ASP A 323 -15.43 -21.10 -4.16
CA ASP A 323 -15.38 -20.03 -3.15
C ASP A 323 -15.66 -18.65 -3.78
N SER A 324 -15.06 -18.36 -4.94
CA SER A 324 -15.32 -17.12 -5.68
C SER A 324 -16.78 -17.00 -6.13
N ILE A 325 -17.39 -18.10 -6.57
CA ILE A 325 -18.82 -18.13 -6.96
C ILE A 325 -19.73 -17.90 -5.74
N LEU A 326 -19.44 -18.55 -4.60
CA LEU A 326 -20.22 -18.36 -3.38
C LEU A 326 -20.10 -16.93 -2.84
N MET A 327 -18.90 -16.36 -2.89
CA MET A 327 -18.69 -14.96 -2.50
C MET A 327 -19.38 -13.97 -3.45
N ALA A 328 -19.46 -14.28 -4.75
CA ALA A 328 -20.21 -13.50 -5.72
C ALA A 328 -21.72 -13.60 -5.45
N LEU A 329 -22.26 -14.80 -5.21
CA LEU A 329 -23.67 -15.00 -4.85
C LEU A 329 -24.05 -14.29 -3.56
N ALA A 330 -23.20 -14.42 -2.52
CA ALA A 330 -23.41 -13.74 -1.25
C ALA A 330 -23.47 -12.21 -1.42
N HIS A 331 -22.67 -11.67 -2.37
CA HIS A 331 -22.71 -10.23 -2.66
C HIS A 331 -24.09 -9.76 -3.14
N PHE A 332 -24.77 -10.52 -4.01
CA PHE A 332 -26.13 -10.18 -4.45
C PHE A 332 -27.14 -10.27 -3.31
N GLN A 333 -26.96 -11.21 -2.36
CA GLN A 333 -27.80 -11.25 -1.15
C GLN A 333 -27.57 -10.01 -0.28
N VAL A 334 -26.32 -9.59 -0.10
CA VAL A 334 -25.97 -8.35 0.63
C VAL A 334 -26.61 -7.12 -0.02
N MET A 335 -26.57 -7.02 -1.37
CA MET A 335 -27.22 -5.93 -2.10
C MET A 335 -28.74 -5.89 -1.89
N GLU A 336 -29.38 -7.05 -1.74
CA GLU A 336 -30.80 -7.20 -1.46
C GLU A 336 -31.15 -7.14 0.04
N GLN A 337 -30.17 -6.75 0.91
CA GLN A 337 -30.30 -6.68 2.37
C GLN A 337 -30.66 -8.00 3.04
N ARG A 338 -30.32 -9.13 2.43
CA ARG A 338 -30.50 -10.49 2.94
C ARG A 338 -29.20 -11.02 3.52
N ASP A 339 -28.77 -10.41 4.61
CA ASP A 339 -27.42 -10.67 5.17
C ASP A 339 -27.29 -12.05 5.81
N GLU A 340 -28.37 -12.61 6.36
CA GLU A 340 -28.34 -13.96 6.93
C GLU A 340 -28.11 -15.02 5.84
N GLU A 341 -28.83 -14.92 4.72
CA GLU A 341 -28.62 -15.78 3.56
C GLU A 341 -27.24 -15.60 2.97
N ALA A 342 -26.74 -14.35 2.91
CA ALA A 342 -25.38 -14.09 2.49
C ALA A 342 -24.35 -14.79 3.37
N ARG A 343 -24.48 -14.66 4.70
CA ARG A 343 -23.60 -15.33 5.67
C ARG A 343 -23.68 -16.84 5.58
N ALA A 344 -24.88 -17.40 5.37
CA ALA A 344 -25.07 -18.84 5.17
C ALA A 344 -24.33 -19.36 3.94
N LEU A 345 -24.34 -18.62 2.81
CA LEU A 345 -23.56 -18.94 1.62
C LEU A 345 -22.04 -18.90 1.85
N LEU A 346 -21.58 -18.10 2.82
CA LEU A 346 -20.17 -17.90 3.15
C LEU A 346 -19.64 -18.88 4.22
N LEU A 347 -20.52 -19.66 4.86
CA LEU A 347 -20.10 -20.64 5.87
C LEU A 347 -19.17 -21.73 5.31
N PRO A 348 -19.46 -22.35 4.14
CA PRO A 348 -18.68 -23.45 3.59
C PRO A 348 -17.40 -23.00 2.86
N LEU A 349 -17.00 -21.73 2.90
CA LEU A 349 -15.77 -21.26 2.27
C LEU A 349 -14.56 -22.01 2.83
N ALA A 350 -13.72 -22.54 1.96
CA ALA A 350 -12.48 -23.22 2.34
C ALA A 350 -11.48 -22.24 2.97
N LYS A 351 -11.43 -21.01 2.46
CA LYS A 351 -10.59 -19.93 3.00
C LYS A 351 -11.44 -18.67 3.17
N LYS A 352 -11.45 -18.12 4.38
CA LYS A 352 -12.14 -16.90 4.72
C LYS A 352 -11.12 -15.88 5.24
N GLU A 353 -10.95 -14.76 4.54
CA GLU A 353 -10.10 -13.66 4.96
C GLU A 353 -10.95 -12.42 5.27
N ALA A 354 -10.63 -11.71 6.35
CA ALA A 354 -11.44 -10.58 6.79
C ALA A 354 -11.47 -9.44 5.74
N ARG A 355 -10.37 -9.24 5.03
CA ARG A 355 -10.25 -8.22 3.97
C ARG A 355 -11.27 -8.42 2.83
N ASP A 356 -11.72 -9.65 2.59
CA ASP A 356 -12.69 -9.94 1.52
C ASP A 356 -14.05 -9.30 1.77
N PHE A 357 -14.32 -8.92 3.02
CA PHE A 357 -15.59 -8.37 3.48
C PHE A 357 -15.52 -6.87 3.85
N PHE A 358 -14.34 -6.26 3.82
CA PHE A 358 -14.19 -4.83 4.13
C PHE A 358 -14.95 -3.92 3.17
N LEU A 359 -15.16 -4.37 1.93
CA LEU A 359 -16.04 -3.70 0.98
C LEU A 359 -17.45 -3.48 1.55
N TYR A 360 -18.00 -4.49 2.26
CA TYR A 360 -19.32 -4.39 2.89
C TYR A 360 -19.30 -3.42 4.07
N LEU A 361 -18.30 -3.54 4.94
CA LEU A 361 -18.15 -2.64 6.09
C LEU A 361 -18.01 -1.18 5.66
N HIS A 362 -17.23 -0.94 4.58
CA HIS A 362 -17.09 0.40 4.02
C HIS A 362 -18.41 0.95 3.51
N ARG A 363 -19.17 0.16 2.78
CA ARG A 363 -20.49 0.54 2.27
C ARG A 363 -21.47 0.84 3.38
N PHE A 364 -21.53 -0.02 4.40
CA PHE A 364 -22.41 0.20 5.56
C PHE A 364 -22.03 1.45 6.34
N TYR A 365 -20.73 1.75 6.43
CA TYR A 365 -20.22 2.99 7.02
C TYR A 365 -20.69 4.22 6.22
N GLU A 366 -20.56 4.22 4.91
CA GLU A 366 -21.00 5.33 4.04
C GLU A 366 -22.51 5.54 4.13
N GLU A 367 -23.29 4.47 4.19
CA GLU A 367 -24.76 4.50 4.30
C GLU A 367 -25.27 4.62 5.74
N GLN A 368 -24.36 4.74 6.72
CA GLN A 368 -24.68 4.87 8.14
C GLN A 368 -25.53 3.69 8.70
N GLN A 369 -25.36 2.50 8.14
CA GLN A 369 -26.05 1.27 8.55
C GLN A 369 -25.30 0.59 9.71
N TRP A 370 -25.29 1.25 10.89
CA TRP A 370 -24.44 0.86 12.02
C TRP A 370 -24.76 -0.52 12.60
N GLU A 371 -26.04 -0.85 12.77
CA GLU A 371 -26.45 -2.17 13.28
C GLU A 371 -26.04 -3.29 12.33
N ARG A 372 -26.29 -3.09 11.03
CA ARG A 372 -25.90 -4.02 9.99
C ARG A 372 -24.37 -4.22 9.95
N MET A 373 -23.61 -3.13 10.11
CA MET A 373 -22.15 -3.17 10.20
C MET A 373 -21.70 -3.97 11.43
N LEU A 374 -22.32 -3.78 12.60
CA LEU A 374 -22.00 -4.54 13.82
C LEU A 374 -22.29 -6.03 13.65
N ASP A 375 -23.38 -6.41 13.02
CA ASP A 375 -23.72 -7.81 12.77
C ASP A 375 -22.66 -8.50 11.87
N TRP A 376 -22.16 -7.81 10.87
CA TRP A 376 -21.07 -8.30 10.04
C TRP A 376 -19.73 -8.35 10.79
N LEU A 377 -19.45 -7.37 11.63
CA LEU A 377 -18.26 -7.36 12.49
C LEU A 377 -18.27 -8.53 13.48
N ARG A 378 -19.43 -8.80 14.14
CA ARG A 378 -19.62 -9.96 15.03
C ARG A 378 -19.35 -11.26 14.27
N TRP A 379 -19.92 -11.40 13.08
CA TRP A 379 -19.71 -12.58 12.24
C TRP A 379 -18.24 -12.77 11.81
N LEU A 380 -17.47 -11.68 11.65
CA LEU A 380 -16.05 -11.71 11.29
C LEU A 380 -15.10 -11.99 12.46
N LEU A 381 -15.53 -11.90 13.71
CA LEU A 381 -14.66 -12.08 14.90
C LEU A 381 -13.79 -13.35 14.86
N PRO A 382 -14.31 -14.54 14.53
CA PRO A 382 -13.48 -15.75 14.48
C PRO A 382 -12.38 -15.67 13.39
N THR A 383 -12.65 -14.96 12.31
CA THR A 383 -11.71 -14.76 11.21
C THR A 383 -10.60 -13.77 11.61
N ILE A 384 -10.96 -12.69 12.29
CA ILE A 384 -10.06 -11.63 12.73
C ILE A 384 -9.02 -12.13 13.76
N GLN A 385 -9.36 -13.12 14.57
CA GLN A 385 -8.42 -13.69 15.53
C GLN A 385 -7.11 -14.18 14.86
N ARG A 386 -7.20 -14.62 13.60
CA ARG A 386 -6.05 -15.15 12.82
C ARG A 386 -5.57 -14.19 11.73
N ALA A 387 -6.23 -13.07 11.54
CA ALA A 387 -5.92 -12.10 10.49
C ALA A 387 -4.60 -11.34 10.75
N GLN A 388 -4.07 -10.69 9.73
CA GLN A 388 -2.90 -9.84 9.86
C GLN A 388 -3.20 -8.58 10.69
N GLN A 389 -2.16 -7.94 11.23
CA GLN A 389 -2.32 -6.76 12.10
C GLN A 389 -3.02 -5.60 11.39
N GLU A 390 -2.80 -5.43 10.09
CA GLU A 390 -3.46 -4.37 9.31
C GLU A 390 -4.97 -4.63 9.16
N GLU A 391 -5.36 -5.87 8.92
CA GLU A 391 -6.79 -6.25 8.87
C GLU A 391 -7.48 -6.05 10.22
N LEU A 392 -6.79 -6.41 11.31
CA LEU A 392 -7.27 -6.15 12.66
C LEU A 392 -7.45 -4.64 12.92
N ARG A 393 -6.51 -3.82 12.45
CA ARG A 393 -6.59 -2.36 12.59
C ARG A 393 -7.83 -1.81 11.89
N ILE A 394 -8.07 -2.21 10.64
CA ILE A 394 -9.24 -1.78 9.86
C ILE A 394 -10.53 -2.22 10.55
N PHE A 395 -10.60 -3.48 10.96
CA PHE A 395 -11.73 -4.05 11.70
C PHE A 395 -12.05 -3.27 12.98
N CYS A 396 -11.03 -3.00 13.81
CA CYS A 396 -11.19 -2.22 15.03
C CYS A 396 -11.66 -0.79 14.75
N THR A 397 -11.21 -0.18 13.65
CA THR A 397 -11.66 1.17 13.26
C THR A 397 -13.16 1.18 12.95
N TYR A 398 -13.65 0.24 12.13
CA TYR A 398 -15.07 0.14 11.81
C TYR A 398 -15.92 -0.17 13.05
N TRP A 399 -15.44 -1.05 13.93
CA TRP A 399 -16.17 -1.37 15.15
C TRP A 399 -16.29 -0.16 16.07
N MET A 400 -15.20 0.56 16.28
CA MET A 400 -15.17 1.77 17.11
C MET A 400 -16.11 2.86 16.57
N GLU A 401 -16.18 3.03 15.26
CA GLU A 401 -17.11 3.97 14.62
C GLU A 401 -18.57 3.56 14.85
N ALA A 402 -18.90 2.27 14.69
CA ALA A 402 -20.25 1.77 14.90
C ALA A 402 -20.70 1.96 16.35
N VAL A 403 -19.87 1.58 17.31
CA VAL A 403 -20.17 1.69 18.74
C VAL A 403 -20.28 3.14 19.21
N SER A 404 -19.49 4.05 18.62
CA SER A 404 -19.57 5.48 18.95
C SER A 404 -20.95 6.10 18.65
N ARG A 405 -21.76 5.42 17.83
CA ARG A 405 -23.11 5.83 17.42
C ARG A 405 -24.23 5.08 18.17
N GLN A 406 -23.88 4.12 19.00
CA GLN A 406 -24.82 3.34 19.80
C GLN A 406 -24.49 3.46 21.30
N PRO A 407 -25.50 3.41 22.21
CA PRO A 407 -25.29 3.66 23.64
C PRO A 407 -24.57 2.52 24.38
N ASP A 408 -24.53 1.29 23.83
CA ASP A 408 -23.88 0.14 24.49
C ASP A 408 -22.45 -0.08 23.96
N ASP A 409 -21.46 0.37 24.75
CA ASP A 409 -20.05 0.20 24.44
C ASP A 409 -19.39 -1.01 25.16
N ASN A 410 -20.16 -1.78 25.96
CA ASN A 410 -19.60 -2.91 26.69
C ASN A 410 -19.10 -4.01 25.75
N GLU A 411 -19.84 -4.28 24.67
CA GLU A 411 -19.45 -5.27 23.68
C GLU A 411 -18.09 -4.94 23.03
N TRP A 412 -17.85 -3.65 22.75
CA TRP A 412 -16.55 -3.20 22.24
C TRP A 412 -15.40 -3.54 23.20
N VAL A 413 -15.61 -3.28 24.49
CA VAL A 413 -14.62 -3.58 25.54
C VAL A 413 -14.35 -5.07 25.61
N GLU A 414 -15.39 -5.90 25.59
CA GLU A 414 -15.25 -7.37 25.62
C GLU A 414 -14.46 -7.89 24.43
N VAL A 415 -14.74 -7.39 23.22
CA VAL A 415 -14.01 -7.75 22.00
C VAL A 415 -12.55 -7.31 22.09
N MET A 416 -12.27 -6.09 22.55
CA MET A 416 -10.91 -5.61 22.69
C MET A 416 -10.10 -6.44 23.69
N VAL A 417 -10.70 -6.81 24.81
CA VAL A 417 -10.07 -7.67 25.84
C VAL A 417 -9.83 -9.07 25.29
N ALA A 418 -10.82 -9.66 24.60
CA ALA A 418 -10.69 -11.00 24.02
C ALA A 418 -9.59 -11.10 22.95
N LEU A 419 -9.26 -10.00 22.29
CA LEU A 419 -8.23 -9.94 21.24
C LEU A 419 -6.85 -9.44 21.75
N LEU A 420 -6.68 -9.20 23.06
CA LEU A 420 -5.36 -8.90 23.62
C LEU A 420 -4.36 -10.04 23.38
N PRO A 421 -3.06 -9.76 23.16
CA PRO A 421 -2.42 -8.43 23.22
C PRO A 421 -2.50 -7.63 21.90
N ARG A 422 -3.08 -8.17 20.85
CA ARG A 422 -3.09 -7.56 19.49
C ARG A 422 -3.85 -6.24 19.43
N THR A 423 -4.87 -6.06 20.27
CA THR A 423 -5.71 -4.86 20.37
C THR A 423 -5.22 -3.85 21.41
N TYR A 424 -4.08 -4.12 22.06
CA TYR A 424 -3.57 -3.29 23.17
C TYR A 424 -3.58 -1.79 22.85
N TYR A 425 -3.10 -1.39 21.67
CA TYR A 425 -3.06 0.00 21.26
C TYR A 425 -4.46 0.64 21.14
N PHE A 426 -5.39 -0.06 20.53
CA PHE A 426 -6.77 0.43 20.37
C PHE A 426 -7.48 0.52 21.71
N TYR A 427 -7.35 -0.52 22.51
CA TYR A 427 -7.98 -0.57 23.84
C TYR A 427 -7.43 0.50 24.78
N THR A 428 -6.12 0.68 24.80
CA THR A 428 -5.45 1.76 25.55
C THR A 428 -5.97 3.14 25.13
N SER A 429 -6.02 3.40 23.83
CA SER A 429 -6.52 4.68 23.29
C SER A 429 -7.99 4.92 23.66
N TYR A 430 -8.82 3.89 23.57
CA TYR A 430 -10.21 3.96 23.97
C TYR A 430 -10.38 4.29 25.45
N LEU A 431 -9.69 3.58 26.35
CA LEU A 431 -9.75 3.81 27.79
C LEU A 431 -9.36 5.24 28.18
N MET A 432 -8.36 5.80 27.50
CA MET A 432 -7.94 7.19 27.71
C MET A 432 -8.99 8.20 27.22
N LYS A 433 -9.54 7.99 26.02
CA LYS A 433 -10.57 8.88 25.44
C LYS A 433 -11.89 8.86 26.23
N SER A 434 -12.27 7.70 26.75
CA SER A 434 -13.49 7.53 27.57
C SER A 434 -13.28 7.84 29.06
N GLU A 435 -12.13 8.40 29.43
CA GLU A 435 -11.74 8.74 30.83
C GLU A 435 -11.83 7.53 31.80
N ARG A 436 -11.74 6.29 31.30
CA ARG A 436 -11.70 5.06 32.10
C ARG A 436 -10.30 4.81 32.67
N PHE A 437 -9.79 5.78 33.39
CA PHE A 437 -8.38 5.80 33.86
C PHE A 437 -8.02 4.64 34.77
N ARG A 438 -8.95 4.15 35.58
CA ARG A 438 -8.69 2.98 36.44
C ARG A 438 -8.42 1.74 35.58
N SER A 439 -9.29 1.43 34.64
CA SER A 439 -9.12 0.30 33.72
C SER A 439 -7.84 0.44 32.87
N TRP A 440 -7.49 1.67 32.49
CA TRP A 440 -6.22 1.94 31.79
C TRP A 440 -5.02 1.59 32.67
N VAL A 441 -5.00 2.01 33.93
CA VAL A 441 -3.91 1.69 34.87
C VAL A 441 -3.84 0.18 35.13
N ASP A 442 -4.98 -0.47 35.35
CA ASP A 442 -5.07 -1.92 35.57
C ASP A 442 -4.51 -2.69 34.36
N LEU A 443 -4.79 -2.22 33.14
CA LEU A 443 -4.24 -2.77 31.90
C LEU A 443 -2.70 -2.64 31.86
N GLN A 444 -2.15 -1.46 32.22
CA GLN A 444 -0.69 -1.25 32.25
C GLN A 444 -0.01 -2.17 33.29
N ILE A 445 -0.65 -2.32 34.46
CA ILE A 445 -0.18 -3.20 35.53
C ILE A 445 -0.16 -4.65 35.06
N SER A 446 -1.26 -5.13 34.48
CA SER A 446 -1.41 -6.51 33.98
C SER A 446 -0.38 -6.85 32.90
N ASN A 447 -0.10 -5.91 32.02
CA ASN A 447 0.93 -6.07 30.97
C ASN A 447 2.35 -5.76 31.47
N ARG A 448 2.54 -5.47 32.74
CA ARG A 448 3.82 -5.13 33.36
C ARG A 448 4.55 -3.97 32.66
N VAL A 449 3.82 -3.03 32.10
CA VAL A 449 4.42 -1.87 31.41
C VAL A 449 5.12 -0.98 32.44
N SER A 450 6.32 -0.53 32.13
CA SER A 450 7.03 0.40 33.01
C SER A 450 6.51 1.84 32.81
N PRO A 451 6.36 2.65 33.87
CA PRO A 451 5.93 4.04 33.73
C PRO A 451 6.79 4.87 32.78
N ILE A 452 8.06 4.53 32.58
CA ILE A 452 8.96 5.23 31.66
C ILE A 452 8.62 4.96 30.20
N ASP A 453 7.98 3.83 29.91
CA ASP A 453 7.60 3.41 28.55
C ASP A 453 6.22 3.94 28.15
N LEU A 454 5.51 4.58 29.09
CA LEU A 454 4.20 5.19 28.84
C LEU A 454 4.31 6.62 28.33
N TYR A 455 3.35 7.03 27.51
CA TYR A 455 3.30 8.41 27.06
C TYR A 455 3.13 9.37 28.24
N SER A 456 4.02 10.36 28.33
CA SER A 456 4.02 11.33 29.42
C SER A 456 2.72 12.15 29.48
N ALA A 457 2.05 12.35 28.34
CA ALA A 457 0.78 13.05 28.27
C ALA A 457 -0.34 12.26 28.97
N ASP A 458 -0.39 10.93 28.74
CA ASP A 458 -1.38 10.06 29.38
C ASP A 458 -1.19 10.02 30.89
N LEU A 459 0.05 9.84 31.35
CA LEU A 459 0.37 9.89 32.78
C LEU A 459 -0.02 11.22 33.43
N LYS A 460 0.25 12.35 32.75
CA LYS A 460 -0.14 13.68 33.25
C LYS A 460 -1.64 13.85 33.32
N LEU A 461 -2.38 13.31 32.36
CA LEU A 461 -3.83 13.38 32.33
C LEU A 461 -4.43 12.59 33.50
N VAL A 462 -3.96 11.37 33.74
CA VAL A 462 -4.39 10.56 34.91
C VAL A 462 -3.98 11.23 36.21
N GLU A 463 -2.74 11.77 36.30
CA GLU A 463 -2.23 12.52 37.48
C GLU A 463 -3.08 13.75 37.79
N ALA A 464 -3.55 14.47 36.76
CA ALA A 464 -4.39 15.66 36.94
C ALA A 464 -5.80 15.32 37.46
N LYS A 465 -6.37 14.22 36.97
CA LYS A 465 -7.72 13.79 37.34
C LYS A 465 -7.76 13.03 38.67
N ASN A 466 -6.90 12.05 38.85
CA ASN A 466 -6.82 11.25 40.08
C ASN A 466 -5.43 10.61 40.28
N PRO A 467 -4.50 11.27 40.97
CA PRO A 467 -3.15 10.76 41.19
C PRO A 467 -3.11 9.46 42.01
N SER A 468 -4.16 9.15 42.79
CA SER A 468 -4.18 7.91 43.59
C SER A 468 -4.21 6.65 42.73
N LEU A 469 -4.75 6.75 41.50
CA LEU A 469 -4.78 5.62 40.57
C LEU A 469 -3.38 5.18 40.12
N LEU A 470 -2.41 6.10 40.08
CA LEU A 470 -1.04 5.82 39.66
C LEU A 470 -0.18 5.14 40.74
N LEU A 471 -0.59 5.19 42.00
CA LEU A 471 0.20 4.59 43.10
C LEU A 471 0.51 3.11 42.88
N PRO A 472 -0.46 2.22 42.56
CA PRO A 472 -0.15 0.81 42.34
C PRO A 472 0.83 0.58 41.18
N LEU A 473 0.70 1.34 40.10
CA LEU A 473 1.58 1.24 38.92
C LEU A 473 3.04 1.56 39.29
N TYR A 474 3.26 2.65 40.02
CA TYR A 474 4.61 3.04 40.44
C TYR A 474 5.17 2.12 41.53
N HIS A 475 4.35 1.66 42.49
CA HIS A 475 4.80 0.68 43.48
C HIS A 475 5.29 -0.60 42.85
N GLN A 476 4.53 -1.18 41.91
CA GLN A 476 4.94 -2.38 41.20
C GLN A 476 6.19 -2.14 40.33
N ALA A 477 6.33 -0.97 39.74
CA ALA A 477 7.51 -0.61 38.96
C ALA A 477 8.77 -0.54 39.86
N VAL A 478 8.66 0.02 41.07
CA VAL A 478 9.74 0.03 42.05
C VAL A 478 10.16 -1.39 42.43
N GLU A 479 9.22 -2.26 42.81
CA GLU A 479 9.49 -3.64 43.17
C GLU A 479 10.16 -4.40 42.02
N ARG A 480 9.71 -4.21 40.77
CA ARG A 480 10.34 -4.84 39.60
C ARG A 480 11.78 -4.37 39.39
N CYS A 481 12.03 -3.05 39.50
CA CYS A 481 13.38 -2.51 39.42
C CYS A 481 14.31 -3.07 40.51
N ILE A 482 13.80 -3.24 41.71
CA ILE A 482 14.60 -3.84 42.81
C ILE A 482 14.91 -5.31 42.53
N ALA A 483 13.92 -6.06 41.99
CA ALA A 483 14.08 -7.47 41.66
C ALA A 483 15.17 -7.75 40.61
N GLU A 484 15.46 -6.79 39.72
CA GLU A 484 16.53 -6.91 38.70
C GLU A 484 17.95 -6.90 39.29
N LYS A 485 18.13 -6.48 40.52
CA LYS A 485 19.40 -6.51 41.29
C LYS A 485 20.61 -5.89 40.58
N ASN A 486 20.40 -4.82 39.83
CA ASN A 486 21.47 -4.08 39.20
C ASN A 486 21.37 -2.56 39.49
N ARG A 487 22.52 -1.86 39.40
CA ARG A 487 22.61 -0.45 39.81
C ARG A 487 21.79 0.52 38.94
N ASN A 488 21.62 0.20 37.65
CA ASN A 488 20.85 1.05 36.76
C ASN A 488 19.35 0.98 37.10
N SER A 489 18.85 -0.21 37.38
CA SER A 489 17.47 -0.43 37.80
C SER A 489 17.19 0.21 39.17
N TYR A 490 18.16 0.18 40.10
CA TYR A 490 18.03 0.92 41.37
C TYR A 490 17.94 2.41 41.15
N LYS A 491 18.73 3.01 40.26
CA LYS A 491 18.58 4.43 39.89
C LYS A 491 17.21 4.75 39.27
N LEU A 492 16.64 3.83 38.48
CA LEU A 492 15.31 3.98 37.96
C LEU A 492 14.26 3.87 39.07
N ALA A 493 14.42 2.94 40.00
CA ALA A 493 13.57 2.83 41.19
C ALA A 493 13.55 4.16 41.97
N MET A 494 14.72 4.82 42.12
CA MET A 494 14.78 6.14 42.79
C MET A 494 13.96 7.20 42.10
N LYS A 495 13.89 7.19 40.75
CA LYS A 495 13.01 8.11 39.99
C LYS A 495 11.52 7.84 40.28
N TYR A 496 11.14 6.57 40.33
CA TYR A 496 9.76 6.18 40.66
C TYR A 496 9.38 6.50 42.12
N LEU A 497 10.30 6.28 43.05
CA LEU A 497 10.12 6.66 44.46
C LEU A 497 9.91 8.17 44.63
N LYS A 498 10.64 9.02 43.90
CA LYS A 498 10.38 10.48 43.89
C LYS A 498 8.97 10.82 43.41
N LYS A 499 8.47 10.13 42.40
CA LYS A 499 7.10 10.32 41.94
C LYS A 499 6.07 9.85 42.97
N LEU A 500 6.29 8.71 43.60
CA LEU A 500 5.43 8.22 44.68
C LEU A 500 5.37 9.20 45.84
N GLN A 501 6.52 9.71 46.30
CA GLN A 501 6.58 10.73 47.33
C GLN A 501 5.74 11.95 46.99
N ALA A 502 5.87 12.47 45.76
CA ALA A 502 5.10 13.61 45.30
C ALA A 502 3.59 13.31 45.28
N TYR A 503 3.19 12.10 44.89
CA TYR A 503 1.77 11.69 44.89
C TYR A 503 1.23 11.57 46.31
N TYR A 504 1.95 10.95 47.24
CA TYR A 504 1.53 10.87 48.63
C TYR A 504 1.40 12.25 49.30
N THR A 505 2.33 13.15 49.00
CA THR A 505 2.28 14.55 49.47
C THR A 505 1.05 15.27 48.89
N LYS A 506 0.80 15.14 47.57
CA LYS A 506 -0.37 15.74 46.92
C LYS A 506 -1.71 15.20 47.44
N LEU A 507 -1.73 13.95 47.89
CA LEU A 507 -2.89 13.29 48.48
C LEU A 507 -3.06 13.57 49.99
N GLY A 508 -2.17 14.35 50.63
CA GLY A 508 -2.18 14.63 52.05
C GLY A 508 -1.87 13.43 52.94
N LYS A 509 -1.11 12.46 52.44
CA LYS A 509 -0.79 11.19 53.13
C LYS A 509 0.72 10.98 53.30
N PRO A 510 1.51 11.96 53.81
CA PRO A 510 2.94 11.80 53.96
C PRO A 510 3.33 10.67 54.95
N GLN A 511 2.53 10.39 55.98
CA GLN A 511 2.81 9.33 56.94
C GLN A 511 2.84 7.94 56.26
N ILE A 512 1.94 7.71 55.29
CA ILE A 512 1.92 6.44 54.54
C ILE A 512 3.18 6.30 53.70
N TRP A 513 3.70 7.41 53.15
CA TRP A 513 4.97 7.43 52.45
C TRP A 513 6.14 7.06 53.38
N ASP A 514 6.21 7.66 54.57
CA ASP A 514 7.29 7.42 55.52
C ASP A 514 7.30 5.95 56.00
N GLU A 515 6.14 5.40 56.26
CA GLU A 515 5.96 3.99 56.61
C GLU A 515 6.38 3.09 55.43
N TYR A 516 5.96 3.38 54.21
CA TYR A 516 6.33 2.60 53.03
C TYR A 516 7.83 2.58 52.81
N ILE A 517 8.52 3.72 52.88
CA ILE A 517 9.96 3.77 52.64
C ILE A 517 10.73 3.07 53.74
N TYR A 518 10.27 3.13 54.99
CA TYR A 518 10.82 2.39 56.10
C TYR A 518 10.71 0.87 55.88
N LEU A 519 9.52 0.39 55.52
CA LEU A 519 9.31 -1.03 55.22
C LEU A 519 10.13 -1.49 54.01
N LEU A 520 10.22 -0.69 52.94
CA LEU A 520 11.03 -0.99 51.77
C LEU A 520 12.51 -1.13 52.14
N SER A 521 13.06 -0.16 52.87
CA SER A 521 14.45 -0.17 53.28
C SER A 521 14.80 -1.36 54.18
N THR A 522 13.91 -1.71 55.11
CA THR A 522 14.07 -2.85 56.05
C THR A 522 14.03 -4.18 55.28
N ARG A 523 13.03 -4.36 54.39
CA ARG A 523 12.84 -5.56 53.58
C ARG A 523 14.05 -5.85 52.69
N TYR A 524 14.66 -4.83 52.12
CA TYR A 524 15.80 -4.92 51.24
C TYR A 524 17.13 -4.49 51.86
N SER A 525 17.27 -4.57 53.19
CA SER A 525 18.46 -4.18 53.93
C SER A 525 19.76 -4.85 53.47
N ARG A 526 19.70 -6.07 52.92
CA ARG A 526 20.86 -6.82 52.40
C ARG A 526 21.34 -6.35 51.04
N LEU A 527 20.58 -5.50 50.31
CA LEU A 527 20.96 -4.99 48.99
C LEU A 527 21.76 -3.68 49.11
N ARG A 528 23.10 -3.80 49.36
CA ARG A 528 23.98 -2.67 49.67
C ARG A 528 23.86 -1.50 48.66
N ALA A 529 23.90 -1.82 47.36
CA ALA A 529 23.82 -0.80 46.31
C ALA A 529 22.44 -0.07 46.28
N LEU A 530 21.34 -0.76 46.63
CA LEU A 530 20.04 -0.13 46.81
C LEU A 530 20.04 0.80 48.03
N GLN A 531 20.62 0.33 49.16
CA GLN A 531 20.71 1.16 50.38
C GLN A 531 21.53 2.44 50.12
N GLU A 532 22.63 2.36 49.38
CA GLU A 532 23.40 3.53 48.95
C GLU A 532 22.55 4.55 48.14
N GLU A 533 21.75 4.05 47.18
CA GLU A 533 20.89 4.92 46.37
C GLU A 533 19.75 5.53 47.21
N LEU A 534 19.18 4.81 48.19
CA LEU A 534 18.18 5.34 49.12
C LEU A 534 18.76 6.45 50.02
N ARG A 535 20.02 6.30 50.51
CA ARG A 535 20.71 7.35 51.27
C ARG A 535 21.00 8.59 50.44
N LYS A 536 21.42 8.40 49.19
CA LYS A 536 21.56 9.53 48.23
C LYS A 536 20.25 10.30 48.03
N GLY A 537 19.15 9.55 48.04
CA GLY A 537 17.80 10.12 47.97
C GLY A 537 17.33 10.85 49.24
N LYS A 538 18.10 10.75 50.32
CA LYS A 538 17.79 11.30 51.66
C LYS A 538 16.50 10.68 52.25
N TRP A 539 16.17 9.46 51.96
CA TRP A 539 15.00 8.76 52.48
C TRP A 539 15.31 7.86 53.66
N ILE A 540 16.56 7.49 53.83
CA ILE A 540 17.07 6.75 54.98
C ILE A 540 18.39 7.39 55.46
N PRO A 541 18.75 7.19 56.77
CA PRO A 541 19.98 7.74 57.33
C PRO A 541 21.27 7.25 56.62
#